data_f622c7e57259d68edfafa327132396b7
#
_entry.id   f622c7e57259d68edfafa327132396b7
#
_cell.length_a   1.000
_cell.length_b   1.000
_cell.length_c   1.000
_cell.angle_alpha   90.00
_cell.angle_beta   90.00
_cell.angle_gamma   90.00
#
_symmetry.space_group_name_H-M   'P 1'
#
loop_
_entity.id
_entity.type
_entity.pdbx_description
1 polymer ?
#
loop_
_entity_poly.entity_id
_entity_poly.type
_entity_poly.pdbx_seq_one_letter_code
_entity_poly.pdbx_strand_id
1 'polypeptide(L)'
;SYMDFFVGGAFSNFSVFMLGVMPYISMQIIMQLAVIIFPALKRLSQEDGGQRKIAQISRVGTIFVCIVQSWGVSIYANSIPGCVILENAIAFKALVILIVTTGSMITIWLGDQITARGIGNGVSMMIFAGIVARLPNAIVNLGQSVKNGEVQLVFVILILLLFIAIIALVIYEESGQRKIPVHYAKRVVGRKMYG
;
A
#
# COMPACT_ATOMS: atom_id res chain seq x y z
N SER A 1 -13.32 -0.30 9.98
CA SER A 1 -13.30 -0.38 8.50
C SER A 1 -11.97 -0.98 8.03
N TYR A 2 -11.98 -1.86 7.01
CA TYR A 2 -10.73 -2.44 6.46
C TYR A 2 -9.75 -1.36 5.97
N MET A 3 -10.26 -0.26 5.42
CA MET A 3 -9.44 0.87 5.00
C MET A 3 -8.67 1.53 6.16
N ASP A 4 -9.25 1.54 7.33
CA ASP A 4 -8.68 2.13 8.53
C ASP A 4 -7.43 1.39 9.03
N PHE A 5 -7.35 0.09 8.72
CA PHE A 5 -6.23 -0.76 9.09
C PHE A 5 -4.93 -0.36 8.35
N PHE A 6 -5.03 -0.01 7.07
CA PHE A 6 -3.88 0.37 6.24
C PHE A 6 -3.43 1.81 6.45
N VAL A 7 -4.29 2.67 6.97
CA VAL A 7 -4.06 4.12 7.10
C VAL A 7 -3.84 4.55 8.56
N GLY A 8 -3.64 3.59 9.46
CA GLY A 8 -3.33 3.87 10.87
C GLY A 8 -4.39 4.65 11.64
N GLY A 9 -5.69 4.56 11.25
CA GLY A 9 -6.79 5.26 11.92
C GLY A 9 -7.18 6.61 11.33
N ALA A 10 -6.51 7.02 10.26
CA ALA A 10 -6.79 8.31 9.62
C ALA A 10 -8.19 8.36 8.99
N PHE A 11 -8.76 7.21 8.62
CA PHE A 11 -10.12 7.13 8.05
C PHE A 11 -11.19 7.38 9.12
N SER A 12 -11.06 6.79 10.31
CA SER A 12 -12.02 6.98 11.40
C SER A 12 -12.02 8.40 11.96
N ASN A 13 -10.89 9.11 11.84
CA ASN A 13 -10.73 10.48 12.33
C ASN A 13 -10.93 11.55 11.24
N PHE A 14 -11.43 11.22 10.06
CA PHE A 14 -11.58 12.14 8.92
C PHE A 14 -10.33 13.00 8.66
N SER A 15 -9.17 12.35 8.72
CA SER A 15 -7.88 13.01 8.54
C SER A 15 -7.63 13.37 7.08
N VAL A 16 -6.80 14.39 6.85
CA VAL A 16 -6.27 14.76 5.53
C VAL A 16 -5.59 13.56 4.83
N PHE A 17 -4.99 12.65 5.61
CA PHE A 17 -4.31 11.44 5.14
C PHE A 17 -5.21 10.20 5.06
N MET A 18 -6.52 10.38 5.06
CA MET A 18 -7.53 9.33 5.15
C MET A 18 -7.42 8.26 4.05
N LEU A 19 -7.04 8.61 2.83
CA LEU A 19 -6.81 7.66 1.74
C LEU A 19 -5.40 7.04 1.79
N GLY A 20 -4.44 7.70 2.45
CA GLY A 20 -3.05 7.25 2.57
C GLY A 20 -2.42 6.91 1.23
N VAL A 21 -1.80 5.72 1.14
CA VAL A 21 -1.13 5.20 -0.07
C VAL A 21 -2.01 4.27 -0.90
N MET A 22 -3.25 3.98 -0.47
CA MET A 22 -4.15 3.03 -1.15
C MET A 22 -4.40 3.36 -2.63
N PRO A 23 -4.69 4.63 -3.03
CA PRO A 23 -4.91 4.97 -4.44
C PRO A 23 -3.68 4.68 -5.31
N TYR A 24 -2.48 4.87 -4.75
CA TYR A 24 -1.23 4.61 -5.44
C TYR A 24 -1.01 3.11 -5.69
N ILE A 25 -1.27 2.27 -4.68
CA ILE A 25 -1.17 0.81 -4.82
C ILE A 25 -2.15 0.31 -5.87
N SER A 26 -3.41 0.77 -5.82
CA SER A 26 -4.43 0.41 -6.81
C SER A 26 -3.99 0.79 -8.22
N MET A 27 -3.44 2.00 -8.40
CA MET A 27 -2.96 2.44 -9.70
C MET A 27 -1.72 1.66 -10.17
N GLN A 28 -0.82 1.28 -9.28
CA GLN A 28 0.32 0.44 -9.63
C GLN A 28 -0.11 -0.94 -10.15
N ILE A 29 -1.08 -1.57 -9.48
CA ILE A 29 -1.62 -2.86 -9.92
C ILE A 29 -2.27 -2.72 -11.29
N ILE A 30 -3.08 -1.67 -11.49
CA ILE A 30 -3.72 -1.38 -12.79
C ILE A 30 -2.65 -1.21 -13.88
N MET A 31 -1.57 -0.46 -13.60
CA MET A 31 -0.50 -0.24 -14.57
C MET A 31 0.29 -1.51 -14.88
N GLN A 32 0.56 -2.36 -13.90
CA GLN A 32 1.21 -3.65 -14.13
C GLN A 32 0.39 -4.53 -15.06
N LEU A 33 -0.92 -4.62 -14.82
CA LEU A 33 -1.85 -5.34 -15.69
C LEU A 33 -1.94 -4.70 -17.09
N ALA A 34 -2.00 -3.37 -17.16
CA ALA A 34 -2.06 -2.65 -18.41
C ALA A 34 -0.82 -2.87 -19.29
N VAL A 35 0.37 -2.93 -18.70
CA VAL A 35 1.62 -3.25 -19.41
C VAL A 35 1.60 -4.67 -19.99
N ILE A 36 0.93 -5.61 -19.33
CA ILE A 36 0.79 -6.99 -19.85
C ILE A 36 -0.21 -7.05 -20.98
N ILE A 37 -1.35 -6.34 -20.85
CA ILE A 37 -2.47 -6.41 -21.81
C ILE A 37 -2.20 -5.56 -23.06
N PHE A 38 -1.64 -4.36 -22.90
CA PHE A 38 -1.43 -3.44 -24.00
C PHE A 38 -0.02 -3.51 -24.57
N PRO A 39 0.16 -4.01 -25.83
CA PRO A 39 1.49 -4.12 -26.47
C PRO A 39 2.23 -2.77 -26.56
N ALA A 40 1.51 -1.66 -26.70
CA ALA A 40 2.10 -0.32 -26.75
C ALA A 40 2.81 0.05 -25.44
N LEU A 41 2.18 -0.22 -24.30
CA LEU A 41 2.77 0.02 -22.98
C LEU A 41 3.92 -0.94 -22.69
N LYS A 42 3.82 -2.19 -23.18
CA LYS A 42 4.91 -3.17 -23.09
C LYS A 42 6.15 -2.71 -23.85
N ARG A 43 5.99 -2.21 -25.08
CA ARG A 43 7.10 -1.63 -25.86
C ARG A 43 7.70 -0.42 -25.15
N LEU A 44 6.85 0.49 -24.64
CA LEU A 44 7.30 1.63 -23.86
C LEU A 44 8.10 1.21 -22.63
N SER A 45 7.73 0.11 -21.96
CA SER A 45 8.45 -0.38 -20.76
C SER A 45 9.85 -0.92 -21.08
N GLN A 46 10.07 -1.36 -22.32
CA GLN A 46 11.33 -1.95 -22.81
C GLN A 46 12.27 -0.90 -23.41
N GLU A 47 11.79 0.31 -23.72
CA GLU A 47 12.61 1.41 -24.20
C GLU A 47 13.53 1.96 -23.11
N ASP A 48 14.66 2.54 -23.50
CA ASP A 48 15.55 3.24 -22.58
C ASP A 48 14.83 4.40 -21.89
N GLY A 49 14.76 4.34 -20.56
CA GLY A 49 13.99 5.31 -19.76
C GLY A 49 12.47 5.06 -19.72
N GLY A 50 11.96 4.00 -20.34
CA GLY A 50 10.53 3.66 -20.37
C GLY A 50 9.93 3.42 -18.98
N GLN A 51 10.68 2.84 -18.07
CA GLN A 51 10.25 2.65 -16.68
C GLN A 51 9.94 3.98 -15.97
N ARG A 52 10.71 5.04 -16.26
CA ARG A 52 10.44 6.39 -15.72
C ARG A 52 9.14 6.97 -16.28
N LYS A 53 8.87 6.77 -17.58
CA LYS A 53 7.62 7.21 -18.22
C LYS A 53 6.42 6.47 -17.63
N ILE A 54 6.51 5.16 -17.43
CA ILE A 54 5.45 4.37 -16.78
C ILE A 54 5.21 4.84 -15.34
N ALA A 55 6.26 5.11 -14.58
CA ALA A 55 6.13 5.66 -13.24
C ALA A 55 5.44 7.04 -13.23
N GLN A 56 5.71 7.90 -14.21
CA GLN A 56 5.02 9.18 -14.36
C GLN A 56 3.54 9.00 -14.71
N ILE A 57 3.21 8.11 -15.62
CA ILE A 57 1.82 7.78 -15.98
C ILE A 57 1.08 7.23 -14.75
N SER A 58 1.73 6.35 -13.97
CA SER A 58 1.17 5.82 -12.72
C SER A 58 0.86 6.92 -11.72
N ARG A 59 1.75 7.92 -11.56
CA ARG A 59 1.51 9.07 -10.65
C ARG A 59 0.32 9.92 -11.09
N VAL A 60 0.23 10.23 -12.38
CA VAL A 60 -0.91 10.99 -12.93
C VAL A 60 -2.21 10.19 -12.78
N GLY A 61 -2.17 8.88 -13.08
CA GLY A 61 -3.30 8.01 -12.87
C GLY A 61 -3.72 7.91 -11.40
N THR A 62 -2.76 7.96 -10.47
CA THR A 62 -3.05 8.00 -9.03
C THR A 62 -3.85 9.23 -8.63
N ILE A 63 -3.54 10.41 -9.21
CA ILE A 63 -4.32 11.64 -8.94
C ILE A 63 -5.78 11.43 -9.36
N PHE A 64 -6.01 10.82 -10.52
CA PHE A 64 -7.36 10.51 -10.98
C PHE A 64 -8.10 9.54 -10.04
N VAL A 65 -7.43 8.47 -9.61
CA VAL A 65 -7.99 7.53 -8.64
C VAL A 65 -8.29 8.22 -7.30
N CYS A 66 -7.40 9.11 -6.82
CA CYS A 66 -7.61 9.90 -5.61
C CYS A 66 -8.88 10.76 -5.72
N ILE A 67 -9.09 11.43 -6.85
CA ILE A 67 -10.28 12.28 -7.08
C ILE A 67 -11.55 11.44 -7.00
N VAL A 68 -11.59 10.29 -7.68
CA VAL A 68 -12.74 9.38 -7.67
C VAL A 68 -13.02 8.84 -6.26
N GLN A 69 -12.01 8.42 -5.54
CA GLN A 69 -12.16 7.91 -4.17
C GLN A 69 -12.56 9.02 -3.18
N SER A 70 -11.98 10.22 -3.32
CA SER A 70 -12.34 11.39 -2.49
C SER A 70 -13.77 11.83 -2.71
N TRP A 71 -14.31 11.67 -3.93
CA TRP A 71 -15.74 11.89 -4.20
C TRP A 71 -16.59 10.95 -3.36
N GLY A 72 -16.28 9.64 -3.33
CA GLY A 72 -16.99 8.68 -2.48
C GLY A 72 -16.96 9.06 -1.00
N VAL A 73 -15.77 9.49 -0.52
CA VAL A 73 -15.60 10.01 0.85
C VAL A 73 -16.48 11.24 1.13
N SER A 74 -16.58 12.16 0.17
CA SER A 74 -17.40 13.37 0.33
C SER A 74 -18.90 13.07 0.45
N ILE A 75 -19.37 12.03 -0.26
CA ILE A 75 -20.76 11.56 -0.15
C ILE A 75 -20.99 10.93 1.22
N TYR A 76 -20.04 10.10 1.68
CA TYR A 76 -20.10 9.49 3.00
C TYR A 76 -20.09 10.53 4.12
N ALA A 77 -19.25 11.56 4.05
CA ALA A 77 -19.22 12.66 4.99
C ALA A 77 -20.55 13.42 5.07
N ASN A 78 -21.20 13.60 3.93
CA ASN A 78 -22.50 14.27 3.86
C ASN A 78 -23.65 13.45 4.49
N SER A 79 -23.48 12.14 4.63
CA SER A 79 -24.47 11.27 5.27
C SER A 79 -24.41 11.28 6.80
N ILE A 80 -23.35 11.86 7.38
CA ILE A 80 -23.18 11.95 8.83
C ILE A 80 -23.74 13.29 9.34
N PRO A 81 -24.78 13.29 10.19
CA PRO A 81 -25.35 14.52 10.72
C PRO A 81 -24.32 15.33 11.51
N GLY A 82 -24.20 16.63 11.22
CA GLY A 82 -23.28 17.53 11.92
C GLY A 82 -21.82 17.51 11.44
N CYS A 83 -21.47 16.70 10.44
CA CYS A 83 -20.13 16.65 9.89
C CYS A 83 -19.85 17.79 8.90
N VAL A 84 -20.89 18.35 8.30
CA VAL A 84 -20.80 19.38 7.25
C VAL A 84 -21.24 20.72 7.81
N ILE A 85 -20.31 21.66 7.91
CA ILE A 85 -20.54 23.03 8.40
C ILE A 85 -20.84 23.98 7.23
N LEU A 86 -20.40 23.65 6.01
CA LEU A 86 -20.64 24.49 4.83
C LEU A 86 -22.06 24.27 4.28
N GLU A 87 -22.82 25.35 4.16
CA GLU A 87 -24.18 25.35 3.56
C GLU A 87 -24.17 24.95 2.07
N ASN A 88 -23.05 25.21 1.39
CA ASN A 88 -22.92 24.89 -0.04
C ASN A 88 -22.32 23.50 -0.24
N ALA A 89 -23.17 22.54 -0.56
CA ALA A 89 -22.78 21.14 -0.76
C ALA A 89 -21.70 20.94 -1.87
N ILE A 90 -21.69 21.78 -2.90
CA ILE A 90 -20.72 21.70 -4.00
C ILE A 90 -19.34 22.17 -3.51
N ALA A 91 -19.30 23.30 -2.78
CA ALA A 91 -18.06 23.82 -2.23
C ALA A 91 -17.42 22.85 -1.23
N PHE A 92 -18.25 22.22 -0.38
CA PHE A 92 -17.78 21.18 0.55
C PHE A 92 -17.15 19.99 -0.18
N LYS A 93 -17.82 19.44 -1.21
CA LYS A 93 -17.29 18.32 -1.99
C LYS A 93 -15.97 18.67 -2.67
N ALA A 94 -15.90 19.85 -3.30
CA ALA A 94 -14.66 20.31 -3.94
C ALA A 94 -13.51 20.44 -2.95
N LEU A 95 -13.77 20.99 -1.77
CA LEU A 95 -12.80 21.16 -0.70
C LEU A 95 -12.30 19.81 -0.17
N VAL A 96 -13.19 18.85 0.10
CA VAL A 96 -12.82 17.50 0.54
C VAL A 96 -11.96 16.81 -0.50
N ILE A 97 -12.35 16.85 -1.79
CA ILE A 97 -11.57 16.25 -2.88
C ILE A 97 -10.18 16.86 -2.92
N LEU A 98 -10.05 18.17 -2.85
CA LEU A 98 -8.77 18.85 -2.91
C LEU A 98 -7.88 18.49 -1.71
N ILE A 99 -8.41 18.56 -0.49
CA ILE A 99 -7.65 18.27 0.74
C ILE A 99 -7.18 16.83 0.77
N VAL A 100 -8.07 15.88 0.54
CA VAL A 100 -7.77 14.43 0.64
C VAL A 100 -6.81 14.00 -0.49
N THR A 101 -7.00 14.53 -1.70
CA THR A 101 -6.06 14.27 -2.82
C THR A 101 -4.68 14.82 -2.50
N THR A 102 -4.60 16.04 -1.97
CA THR A 102 -3.32 16.67 -1.57
C THR A 102 -2.64 15.84 -0.48
N GLY A 103 -3.37 15.40 0.54
CA GLY A 103 -2.86 14.54 1.60
C GLY A 103 -2.27 13.22 1.06
N SER A 104 -2.98 12.57 0.14
CA SER A 104 -2.47 11.35 -0.50
C SER A 104 -1.21 11.60 -1.32
N MET A 105 -1.14 12.70 -2.06
CA MET A 105 0.05 13.06 -2.84
C MET A 105 1.26 13.35 -1.96
N ILE A 106 1.07 14.01 -0.81
CA ILE A 106 2.13 14.21 0.19
C ILE A 106 2.61 12.88 0.75
N THR A 107 1.68 11.98 1.05
CA THR A 107 2.00 10.63 1.56
C THR A 107 2.83 9.85 0.54
N ILE A 108 2.45 9.86 -0.73
CA ILE A 108 3.18 9.20 -1.81
C ILE A 108 4.57 9.81 -1.97
N TRP A 109 4.68 11.13 -1.94
CA TRP A 109 5.96 11.83 -2.02
C TRP A 109 6.88 11.43 -0.86
N LEU A 110 6.36 11.32 0.37
CA LEU A 110 7.12 10.81 1.52
C LEU A 110 7.60 9.37 1.27
N GLY A 111 6.74 8.50 0.75
CA GLY A 111 7.11 7.13 0.37
C GLY A 111 8.25 7.09 -0.66
N ASP A 112 8.19 7.97 -1.67
CA ASP A 112 9.26 8.12 -2.67
C ASP A 112 10.58 8.60 -2.03
N GLN A 113 10.52 9.54 -1.07
CA GLN A 113 11.72 10.01 -0.35
C GLN A 113 12.33 8.89 0.51
N ILE A 114 11.51 8.10 1.18
CA ILE A 114 11.98 6.94 1.95
C ILE A 114 12.64 5.91 1.02
N THR A 115 12.07 5.65 -0.15
CA THR A 115 12.66 4.75 -1.15
C THR A 115 14.00 5.28 -1.68
N ALA A 116 14.09 6.59 -1.92
CA ALA A 116 15.29 7.21 -2.50
C ALA A 116 16.47 7.33 -1.52
N ARG A 117 16.19 7.51 -0.23
CA ARG A 117 17.20 7.81 0.81
C ARG A 117 17.21 6.84 1.98
N GLY A 118 16.23 5.94 2.06
CA GLY A 118 16.03 4.99 3.16
C GLY A 118 16.33 3.56 2.75
N ILE A 119 15.69 2.63 3.44
CA ILE A 119 15.87 1.18 3.27
C ILE A 119 14.61 0.59 2.62
N GLY A 120 14.78 -0.12 1.51
CA GLY A 120 13.70 -0.86 0.85
C GLY A 120 12.66 0.02 0.15
N ASN A 121 11.44 -0.48 0.04
CA ASN A 121 10.33 0.23 -0.59
C ASN A 121 9.62 1.13 0.43
N GLY A 122 9.68 2.45 0.24
CA GLY A 122 9.13 3.42 1.18
C GLY A 122 7.61 3.32 1.36
N VAL A 123 6.87 3.00 0.31
CA VAL A 123 5.41 2.80 0.40
C VAL A 123 5.09 1.61 1.30
N SER A 124 5.80 0.47 1.12
CA SER A 124 5.65 -0.70 1.97
C SER A 124 6.04 -0.41 3.43
N MET A 125 7.09 0.38 3.65
CA MET A 125 7.50 0.81 4.99
C MET A 125 6.45 1.69 5.67
N MET A 126 5.77 2.55 4.93
CA MET A 126 4.69 3.39 5.48
C MET A 126 3.47 2.55 5.89
N ILE A 127 3.10 1.56 5.07
CA ILE A 127 2.01 0.62 5.40
C ILE A 127 2.39 -0.19 6.65
N PHE A 128 3.60 -0.72 6.69
CA PHE A 128 4.13 -1.44 7.85
C PHE A 128 4.07 -0.59 9.13
N ALA A 129 4.55 0.65 9.06
CA ALA A 129 4.49 1.58 10.19
C ALA A 129 3.06 1.85 10.65
N GLY A 130 2.11 2.03 9.71
CA GLY A 130 0.69 2.21 10.03
C GLY A 130 0.06 1.02 10.76
N ILE A 131 0.42 -0.20 10.35
CA ILE A 131 -0.05 -1.44 11.00
C ILE A 131 0.58 -1.58 12.39
N VAL A 132 1.90 -1.41 12.50
CA VAL A 132 2.63 -1.57 13.76
C VAL A 132 2.21 -0.53 14.80
N ALA A 133 1.94 0.70 14.39
CA ALA A 133 1.47 1.75 15.29
C ALA A 133 0.17 1.40 16.03
N ARG A 134 -0.66 0.52 15.47
CA ARG A 134 -1.90 0.05 16.10
C ARG A 134 -1.75 -1.19 16.97
N LEU A 135 -0.66 -1.92 16.83
CA LEU A 135 -0.41 -3.15 17.60
C LEU A 135 -0.51 -2.96 19.11
N PRO A 136 0.07 -1.91 19.74
CA PRO A 136 -0.02 -1.73 21.18
C PRO A 136 -1.48 -1.60 21.66
N ASN A 137 -2.28 -0.80 20.96
CA ASN A 137 -3.69 -0.62 21.29
C ASN A 137 -4.50 -1.91 21.09
N ALA A 138 -4.21 -2.67 20.05
CA ALA A 138 -4.85 -3.96 19.77
C ALA A 138 -4.56 -4.96 20.91
N ILE A 139 -3.32 -5.03 21.40
CA ILE A 139 -2.91 -5.90 22.51
C ILE A 139 -3.62 -5.51 23.82
N VAL A 140 -3.68 -4.21 24.11
CA VAL A 140 -4.38 -3.71 25.31
C VAL A 140 -5.87 -4.04 25.27
N ASN A 141 -6.52 -3.77 24.12
CA ASN A 141 -7.94 -4.08 23.92
C ASN A 141 -8.22 -5.59 24.05
N LEU A 142 -7.36 -6.41 23.47
CA LEU A 142 -7.48 -7.86 23.58
C LEU A 142 -7.36 -8.34 25.03
N GLY A 143 -6.40 -7.77 25.78
CA GLY A 143 -6.24 -8.06 27.21
C GLY A 143 -7.46 -7.64 28.04
N GLN A 144 -8.10 -6.52 27.70
CA GLN A 144 -9.33 -6.08 28.35
C GLN A 144 -10.52 -6.99 28.03
N SER A 145 -10.68 -7.40 26.77
CA SER A 145 -11.75 -8.32 26.36
C SER A 145 -11.62 -9.69 27.04
N VAL A 146 -10.39 -10.18 27.25
CA VAL A 146 -10.16 -11.40 28.03
C VAL A 146 -10.54 -11.21 29.52
N LYS A 147 -10.15 -10.07 30.12
CA LYS A 147 -10.52 -9.77 31.53
C LYS A 147 -12.03 -9.62 31.71
N ASN A 148 -12.71 -9.05 30.73
CA ASN A 148 -14.16 -8.88 30.76
C ASN A 148 -14.93 -10.19 30.48
N GLY A 149 -14.23 -11.27 30.15
CA GLY A 149 -14.86 -12.56 29.82
C GLY A 149 -15.52 -12.62 28.45
N GLU A 150 -15.33 -11.59 27.61
CA GLU A 150 -15.89 -11.53 26.24
C GLU A 150 -15.21 -12.53 25.29
N VAL A 151 -13.93 -12.82 25.55
CA VAL A 151 -13.10 -13.73 24.74
C VAL A 151 -12.39 -14.71 25.66
N GLN A 152 -12.49 -15.99 25.35
CA GLN A 152 -11.76 -17.01 26.10
C GLN A 152 -10.27 -16.98 25.76
N LEU A 153 -9.41 -17.15 26.75
CA LEU A 153 -7.96 -17.14 26.60
C LEU A 153 -7.45 -18.14 25.53
N VAL A 154 -8.15 -19.29 25.42
CA VAL A 154 -7.82 -20.32 24.43
C VAL A 154 -7.91 -19.78 22.99
N PHE A 155 -8.94 -18.98 22.69
CA PHE A 155 -9.09 -18.36 21.35
C PHE A 155 -7.98 -17.35 21.07
N VAL A 156 -7.53 -16.60 22.08
CA VAL A 156 -6.42 -15.65 21.93
C VAL A 156 -5.13 -16.38 21.56
N ILE A 157 -4.83 -17.49 22.25
CA ILE A 157 -3.65 -18.31 21.96
C ILE A 157 -3.73 -18.89 20.55
N LEU A 158 -4.90 -19.38 20.15
CA LEU A 158 -5.13 -19.97 18.82
C LEU A 158 -4.94 -18.92 17.71
N ILE A 159 -5.46 -17.69 17.90
CA ILE A 159 -5.28 -16.58 16.94
C ILE A 159 -3.80 -16.20 16.86
N LEU A 160 -3.07 -16.12 17.97
CA LEU A 160 -1.64 -15.82 17.98
C LEU A 160 -0.82 -16.88 17.26
N LEU A 161 -1.12 -18.17 17.48
CA LEU A 161 -0.49 -19.28 16.77
C LEU A 161 -0.76 -19.22 15.27
N LEU A 162 -2.02 -18.97 14.89
CA LEU A 162 -2.41 -18.79 13.50
C LEU A 162 -1.65 -17.62 12.84
N PHE A 163 -1.53 -16.50 13.54
CA PHE A 163 -0.82 -15.32 13.06
C PHE A 163 0.67 -15.60 12.81
N ILE A 164 1.33 -16.28 13.77
CA ILE A 164 2.73 -16.70 13.62
C ILE A 164 2.88 -17.70 12.47
N ALA A 165 1.95 -18.65 12.32
CA ALA A 165 1.99 -19.62 11.23
C ALA A 165 1.84 -18.96 9.86
N ILE A 166 0.95 -17.96 9.72
CA ILE A 166 0.78 -17.20 8.47
C ILE A 166 2.06 -16.43 8.15
N ILE A 167 2.66 -15.73 9.14
CA ILE A 167 3.92 -15.00 8.93
C ILE A 167 5.03 -15.95 8.47
N ALA A 168 5.18 -17.09 9.14
CA ALA A 168 6.19 -18.08 8.78
C ALA A 168 5.99 -18.62 7.36
N LEU A 169 4.74 -18.87 6.96
CA LEU A 169 4.39 -19.32 5.62
C LEU A 169 4.72 -18.28 4.56
N VAL A 170 4.38 -17.01 4.79
CA VAL A 170 4.70 -15.89 3.88
C VAL A 170 6.22 -15.73 3.74
N ILE A 171 6.98 -15.78 4.84
CA ILE A 171 8.45 -15.69 4.79
C ILE A 171 9.03 -16.88 4.03
N TYR A 172 8.48 -18.08 4.21
CA TYR A 172 8.93 -19.26 3.50
C TYR A 172 8.68 -19.15 1.98
N GLU A 173 7.53 -18.65 1.57
CA GLU A 173 7.18 -18.41 0.17
C GLU A 173 8.08 -17.34 -0.46
N GLU A 174 8.26 -16.20 0.22
CA GLU A 174 9.09 -15.08 -0.26
C GLU A 174 10.58 -15.46 -0.37
N SER A 175 11.04 -16.36 0.49
CA SER A 175 12.42 -16.87 0.47
C SER A 175 12.65 -17.93 -0.60
N GLY A 176 11.58 -18.40 -1.25
CA GLY A 176 11.62 -19.43 -2.28
C GLY A 176 12.36 -18.97 -3.54
N GLN A 177 13.48 -19.61 -3.89
CA GLN A 177 14.22 -19.33 -5.10
C GLN A 177 14.24 -20.53 -6.03
N ARG A 178 13.80 -20.33 -7.28
CA ARG A 178 13.96 -21.35 -8.32
C ARG A 178 15.38 -21.28 -8.88
N LYS A 179 16.24 -22.22 -8.51
CA LYS A 179 17.58 -22.37 -9.09
C LYS A 179 17.50 -23.15 -10.39
N ILE A 180 17.86 -22.51 -11.49
CA ILE A 180 17.99 -23.18 -12.80
C ILE A 180 19.46 -23.46 -13.01
N PRO A 181 19.90 -24.74 -13.05
CA PRO A 181 21.29 -25.07 -13.35
C PRO A 181 21.60 -24.72 -14.80
N VAL A 182 22.51 -23.79 -14.99
CA VAL A 182 22.99 -23.40 -16.34
C VAL A 182 24.37 -24.03 -16.54
N HIS A 183 24.49 -24.91 -17.52
CA HIS A 183 25.76 -25.45 -17.93
C HIS A 183 26.40 -24.52 -18.97
N TYR A 184 27.43 -23.81 -18.57
CA TYR A 184 28.25 -23.07 -19.52
C TYR A 184 29.24 -24.00 -20.23
N ALA A 185 29.34 -23.88 -21.57
CA ALA A 185 30.40 -24.56 -22.29
C ALA A 185 31.77 -24.03 -21.82
N LYS A 186 32.61 -24.91 -21.32
CA LYS A 186 33.96 -24.56 -20.86
C LYS A 186 34.75 -23.98 -22.05
N ARG A 187 35.12 -22.72 -21.94
CA ARG A 187 35.90 -22.01 -22.95
C ARG A 187 37.33 -22.02 -22.50
N VAL A 188 38.21 -22.60 -23.30
CA VAL A 188 39.64 -22.59 -23.08
C VAL A 188 40.25 -21.39 -23.79
N VAL A 189 40.81 -20.44 -23.05
CA VAL A 189 41.56 -19.30 -23.60
C VAL A 189 42.99 -19.43 -23.12
N GLY A 190 43.84 -19.91 -24.03
CA GLY A 190 45.22 -20.21 -23.71
C GLY A 190 45.37 -21.40 -22.75
N ARG A 191 46.16 -21.24 -21.65
CA ARG A 191 46.38 -22.27 -20.63
C ARG A 191 45.36 -22.28 -19.48
N LYS A 192 44.41 -21.39 -19.47
CA LYS A 192 43.38 -21.27 -18.40
C LYS A 192 42.01 -21.67 -18.90
N MET A 193 41.34 -22.55 -18.12
CA MET A 193 39.94 -22.92 -18.30
C MET A 193 39.06 -21.95 -17.49
N TYR A 194 38.11 -21.32 -18.15
CA TYR A 194 37.06 -20.52 -17.55
C TYR A 194 35.73 -21.28 -17.71
N GLY A 195 35.03 -21.55 -16.59
CA GLY A 195 33.75 -22.21 -16.55
C GLY A 195 33.02 -21.90 -15.29
#